data_5021d8b84d9eef55474d2e14dfe2d2ba
#
_entry.id   5021d8b84d9eef55474d2e14dfe2d2ba
#
_cell.length_a   1.000
_cell.length_b   1.000
_cell.length_c   1.000
_cell.angle_alpha   90.00
_cell.angle_beta   90.00
_cell.angle_gamma   90.00
#
_symmetry.space_group_name_H-M   'P 1'
#
loop_
_entity.id
_entity.type
_entity.pdbx_description
1 polymer ?
#
loop_
_entity_poly.entity_id
_entity_poly.type
_entity_poly.pdbx_seq_one_letter_code
_entity_poly.pdbx_strand_id
1 'polypeptide(L)'
;MKKVISVFLSVILVFSLSSVALAAEDETSLPFDNSSFFEVGDYTLHYRTYSAETDNEKGQIMLLHGFGLSSASFEGLAAEYAKNGYKVVTLDLPNFGYSSRETKKTGLLDREELVFALMENLGGKWILGGHSMGGGIAINVASAYPDSVSALFLFAPQSTAAIGKPLNQIVSSSIVTAMFESLISVGSRIPCVMRMLVAMSFSDADYAKQYDVSKIAKPLQIKGTGRGIAVMSSHAKATDLEAFSALSIPVVIVTAQNDKIASADNLDAILSAAPENTKTVTFDVGGHMMMEYSPEAVCEATLAAF
;
A
#
# COMPACT_ATOMS: atom_id res chain seq x y z
N MET A 1 13.96 11.54 3.95
CA MET A 1 13.31 12.33 2.89
C MET A 1 14.28 12.97 1.90
N LYS A 2 15.26 13.81 2.29
CA LYS A 2 16.17 14.46 1.32
C LYS A 2 16.96 13.48 0.45
N LYS A 3 17.43 12.35 0.96
CA LYS A 3 18.20 11.34 0.19
C LYS A 3 17.34 10.51 -0.77
N VAL A 4 16.11 10.15 -0.40
CA VAL A 4 15.20 9.38 -1.27
C VAL A 4 14.68 10.26 -2.40
N ILE A 5 14.34 11.52 -2.11
CA ILE A 5 13.95 12.51 -3.13
C ILE A 5 15.14 12.81 -4.08
N SER A 6 16.38 12.84 -3.57
CA SER A 6 17.59 13.05 -4.38
C SER A 6 17.87 11.89 -5.33
N VAL A 7 17.63 10.64 -4.92
CA VAL A 7 17.77 9.46 -5.81
C VAL A 7 16.69 9.47 -6.89
N PHE A 8 15.45 9.81 -6.56
CA PHE A 8 14.36 9.97 -7.54
C PHE A 8 14.66 11.12 -8.53
N LEU A 9 15.17 12.27 -8.08
CA LEU A 9 15.51 13.39 -8.95
C LEU A 9 16.73 13.10 -9.86
N SER A 10 17.70 12.31 -9.41
CA SER A 10 18.89 11.98 -10.22
C SER A 10 18.57 11.03 -11.39
N VAL A 11 17.53 10.21 -11.26
CA VAL A 11 17.05 9.34 -12.35
C VAL A 11 16.26 10.12 -13.41
N ILE A 12 15.68 11.27 -13.05
CA ILE A 12 14.89 12.12 -13.97
C ILE A 12 15.72 12.73 -15.10
N LEU A 13 17.05 12.90 -14.94
CA LEU A 13 17.87 13.67 -15.89
C LEU A 13 18.39 12.88 -17.09
N VAL A 14 18.16 11.55 -17.19
CA VAL A 14 18.80 10.70 -18.20
C VAL A 14 17.87 10.24 -19.34
N PHE A 15 16.54 10.35 -19.21
CA PHE A 15 15.62 9.76 -20.18
C PHE A 15 14.59 10.71 -20.78
N SER A 16 15.02 11.54 -21.73
CA SER A 16 14.14 12.08 -22.75
C SER A 16 14.40 11.36 -24.08
N LEU A 17 13.33 10.83 -24.68
CA LEU A 17 13.23 10.24 -26.03
C LEU A 17 13.27 8.70 -26.10
N SER A 18 12.09 8.11 -26.06
CA SER A 18 11.65 7.08 -27.04
C SER A 18 10.17 6.73 -26.81
N SER A 19 9.34 7.01 -27.78
CA SER A 19 7.96 6.54 -27.84
C SER A 19 7.96 5.05 -28.22
N VAL A 20 7.60 4.20 -27.27
CA VAL A 20 7.30 2.78 -27.55
C VAL A 20 5.79 2.64 -27.65
N ALA A 21 5.32 2.13 -28.80
CA ALA A 21 3.92 1.81 -29.01
C ALA A 21 3.49 0.66 -28.06
N LEU A 22 2.42 0.86 -27.31
CA LEU A 22 1.82 -0.15 -26.45
C LEU A 22 0.81 -0.98 -27.24
N ALA A 23 0.89 -2.29 -27.07
CA ALA A 23 -0.24 -3.18 -27.35
C ALA A 23 -1.27 -3.02 -26.23
N ALA A 24 -2.55 -2.83 -26.59
CA ALA A 24 -3.65 -2.88 -25.62
C ALA A 24 -3.84 -4.34 -25.20
N GLU A 25 -3.81 -4.58 -23.87
CA GLU A 25 -4.24 -5.86 -23.33
C GLU A 25 -5.77 -5.97 -23.37
N ASP A 26 -6.27 -7.18 -23.55
CA ASP A 26 -7.70 -7.50 -23.70
C ASP A 26 -8.44 -7.17 -22.38
N GLU A 27 -9.38 -6.22 -22.42
CA GLU A 27 -10.10 -5.68 -21.25
C GLU A 27 -11.10 -6.65 -20.60
N THR A 28 -11.17 -7.91 -21.05
CA THR A 28 -12.24 -8.84 -20.64
C THR A 28 -11.85 -9.86 -19.57
N SER A 29 -10.56 -10.00 -19.24
CA SER A 29 -10.10 -10.96 -18.24
C SER A 29 -9.89 -10.31 -16.87
N LEU A 30 -10.37 -10.95 -15.81
CA LEU A 30 -10.04 -10.56 -14.44
C LEU A 30 -8.52 -10.66 -14.22
N PRO A 31 -7.91 -9.69 -13.50
CA PRO A 31 -6.47 -9.72 -13.24
C PRO A 31 -6.00 -10.96 -12.48
N PHE A 32 -6.87 -11.49 -11.62
CA PHE A 32 -6.67 -12.72 -10.83
C PHE A 32 -7.99 -13.47 -10.68
N ASP A 33 -7.95 -14.78 -10.47
CA ASP A 33 -9.17 -15.61 -10.32
C ASP A 33 -10.05 -15.18 -9.14
N ASN A 34 -9.46 -14.59 -8.10
CA ASN A 34 -10.14 -14.10 -6.91
C ASN A 34 -10.37 -12.57 -6.91
N SER A 35 -10.30 -11.94 -8.07
CA SER A 35 -10.56 -10.51 -8.26
C SER A 35 -12.03 -10.17 -8.16
N SER A 36 -12.30 -9.00 -7.59
CA SER A 36 -13.60 -8.36 -7.58
C SER A 36 -13.45 -6.85 -7.74
N PHE A 37 -14.52 -6.19 -8.18
CA PHE A 37 -14.56 -4.74 -8.33
C PHE A 37 -15.73 -4.15 -7.56
N PHE A 38 -15.50 -3.03 -6.92
CA PHE A 38 -16.51 -2.26 -6.20
C PHE A 38 -16.56 -0.84 -6.74
N GLU A 39 -17.73 -0.43 -7.19
CA GLU A 39 -17.94 0.94 -7.69
C GLU A 39 -18.44 1.84 -6.58
N VAL A 40 -17.79 2.99 -6.42
CA VAL A 40 -18.13 4.00 -5.44
C VAL A 40 -17.89 5.39 -6.01
N GLY A 41 -18.97 6.16 -6.22
CA GLY A 41 -18.91 7.43 -6.95
C GLY A 41 -18.33 7.25 -8.36
N ASP A 42 -17.30 8.02 -8.68
CA ASP A 42 -16.58 7.94 -9.97
C ASP A 42 -15.42 6.92 -9.95
N TYR A 43 -15.34 6.07 -8.93
CA TYR A 43 -14.21 5.15 -8.74
C TYR A 43 -14.64 3.70 -8.79
N THR A 44 -13.77 2.88 -9.38
CA THR A 44 -13.83 1.43 -9.36
C THR A 44 -12.64 0.94 -8.55
N LEU A 45 -12.89 0.29 -7.43
CA LEU A 45 -11.87 -0.30 -6.57
C LEU A 45 -11.73 -1.78 -6.89
N HIS A 46 -10.53 -2.21 -7.24
CA HIS A 46 -10.19 -3.62 -7.38
C HIS A 46 -9.77 -4.18 -6.02
N TYR A 47 -10.28 -5.35 -5.68
CA TYR A 47 -9.87 -6.09 -4.50
C TYR A 47 -9.86 -7.59 -4.76
N ARG A 48 -9.11 -8.33 -3.95
CA ARG A 48 -9.05 -9.79 -4.01
C ARG A 48 -9.59 -10.36 -2.71
N THR A 49 -10.31 -11.48 -2.79
CA THR A 49 -10.89 -12.16 -1.62
C THR A 49 -10.29 -13.55 -1.45
N TYR A 50 -9.91 -13.87 -0.23
CA TYR A 50 -9.44 -15.18 0.20
C TYR A 50 -10.41 -15.68 1.27
N SER A 51 -11.11 -16.77 0.97
CA SER A 51 -12.05 -17.40 1.91
C SER A 51 -11.30 -18.10 3.03
N ALA A 52 -11.86 -18.09 4.24
CA ALA A 52 -11.33 -18.91 5.32
C ALA A 52 -11.31 -20.39 4.91
N GLU A 53 -10.20 -21.07 5.16
CA GLU A 53 -10.01 -22.49 4.82
C GLU A 53 -10.46 -23.42 5.95
N THR A 54 -11.15 -22.89 6.95
CA THR A 54 -11.68 -23.65 8.10
C THR A 54 -13.19 -23.50 8.19
N ASP A 55 -13.89 -24.52 8.71
CA ASP A 55 -15.35 -24.50 8.89
C ASP A 55 -15.82 -23.44 9.89
N ASN A 56 -14.92 -22.93 10.73
CA ASN A 56 -15.21 -21.92 11.74
C ASN A 56 -14.46 -20.63 11.41
N GLU A 57 -15.12 -19.68 10.72
CA GLU A 57 -14.57 -18.38 10.42
C GLU A 57 -14.37 -17.56 11.72
N LYS A 58 -13.13 -17.15 11.97
CA LYS A 58 -12.74 -16.40 13.18
C LYS A 58 -12.96 -14.89 13.07
N GLY A 59 -13.16 -14.40 11.85
CA GLY A 59 -13.31 -12.98 11.55
C GLY A 59 -12.77 -12.63 10.17
N GLN A 60 -12.64 -11.34 9.92
CA GLN A 60 -12.22 -10.85 8.61
C GLN A 60 -11.11 -9.80 8.70
N ILE A 61 -10.20 -9.83 7.73
CA ILE A 61 -9.02 -8.96 7.66
C ILE A 61 -9.05 -8.23 6.33
N MET A 62 -8.88 -6.89 6.34
CA MET A 62 -8.63 -6.10 5.12
C MET A 62 -7.21 -5.60 5.13
N LEU A 63 -6.48 -5.77 4.02
CA LEU A 63 -5.05 -5.42 3.87
C LEU A 63 -4.87 -4.31 2.84
N LEU A 64 -4.21 -3.23 3.25
CA LEU A 64 -3.91 -2.02 2.46
C LEU A 64 -2.43 -1.96 2.14
N HIS A 65 -2.08 -1.98 0.85
CA HIS A 65 -0.69 -2.00 0.40
C HIS A 65 0.05 -0.65 0.53
N GLY A 66 1.37 -0.68 0.43
CA GLY A 66 2.25 0.48 0.42
C GLY A 66 2.32 1.20 -0.94
N PHE A 67 3.05 2.30 -0.96
CA PHE A 67 3.26 3.11 -2.16
C PHE A 67 3.93 2.30 -3.28
N GLY A 68 3.38 2.39 -4.49
CA GLY A 68 3.91 1.70 -5.68
C GLY A 68 3.62 0.20 -5.74
N LEU A 69 2.91 -0.34 -4.76
CA LEU A 69 2.51 -1.75 -4.67
C LEU A 69 1.06 -1.96 -5.10
N SER A 70 0.55 -3.15 -4.86
CA SER A 70 -0.83 -3.56 -5.10
C SER A 70 -1.25 -4.67 -4.13
N SER A 71 -2.49 -5.13 -4.23
CA SER A 71 -3.01 -6.29 -3.52
C SER A 71 -2.14 -7.55 -3.65
N ALA A 72 -1.37 -7.66 -4.73
CA ALA A 72 -0.46 -8.79 -4.97
C ALA A 72 0.66 -8.90 -3.92
N SER A 73 1.07 -7.81 -3.28
CA SER A 73 2.10 -7.85 -2.24
C SER A 73 1.68 -8.55 -0.96
N PHE A 74 0.38 -8.76 -0.79
CA PHE A 74 -0.18 -9.49 0.35
C PHE A 74 -0.62 -10.92 0.02
N GLU A 75 -0.37 -11.42 -1.19
CA GLU A 75 -0.86 -12.73 -1.64
C GLU A 75 -0.49 -13.86 -0.68
N GLY A 76 0.79 -13.96 -0.30
CA GLY A 76 1.25 -14.96 0.65
C GLY A 76 0.65 -14.79 2.04
N LEU A 77 0.69 -13.57 2.59
CA LEU A 77 0.16 -13.31 3.93
C LEU A 77 -1.35 -13.50 4.02
N ALA A 78 -2.09 -13.12 2.96
CA ALA A 78 -3.53 -13.34 2.90
C ALA A 78 -3.89 -14.83 2.87
N ALA A 79 -3.12 -15.65 2.15
CA ALA A 79 -3.27 -17.10 2.15
C ALA A 79 -2.98 -17.70 3.53
N GLU A 80 -1.97 -17.23 4.25
CA GLU A 80 -1.68 -17.71 5.61
C GLU A 80 -2.79 -17.35 6.59
N TYR A 81 -3.32 -16.13 6.56
CA TYR A 81 -4.47 -15.78 7.38
C TYR A 81 -5.73 -16.62 7.04
N ALA A 82 -5.95 -16.91 5.74
CA ALA A 82 -7.07 -17.75 5.30
C ALA A 82 -6.96 -19.18 5.86
N LYS A 83 -5.78 -19.78 5.84
CA LYS A 83 -5.50 -21.09 6.48
C LYS A 83 -5.77 -21.06 7.99
N ASN A 84 -5.56 -19.91 8.63
CA ASN A 84 -5.81 -19.70 10.06
C ASN A 84 -7.29 -19.36 10.38
N GLY A 85 -8.18 -19.40 9.39
CA GLY A 85 -9.63 -19.25 9.57
C GLY A 85 -10.15 -17.83 9.44
N TYR A 86 -9.41 -16.92 8.81
CA TYR A 86 -9.88 -15.57 8.54
C TYR A 86 -10.31 -15.42 7.08
N LYS A 87 -11.42 -14.73 6.84
CA LYS A 87 -11.71 -14.18 5.52
C LYS A 87 -10.79 -12.99 5.28
N VAL A 88 -10.07 -12.95 4.16
CA VAL A 88 -9.13 -11.85 3.87
C VAL A 88 -9.51 -11.13 2.60
N VAL A 89 -9.44 -9.80 2.64
CA VAL A 89 -9.59 -8.92 1.49
C VAL A 89 -8.30 -8.11 1.33
N THR A 90 -7.70 -8.15 0.15
CA THR A 90 -6.56 -7.29 -0.19
C THR A 90 -7.03 -6.24 -1.21
N LEU A 91 -6.94 -4.96 -0.86
CA LEU A 91 -7.44 -3.85 -1.67
C LEU A 91 -6.32 -3.22 -2.49
N ASP A 92 -6.57 -2.97 -3.77
CA ASP A 92 -5.79 -2.02 -4.56
C ASP A 92 -6.28 -0.60 -4.26
N LEU A 93 -5.46 0.17 -3.58
CA LEU A 93 -5.75 1.58 -3.31
C LEU A 93 -5.84 2.37 -4.63
N PRO A 94 -6.66 3.43 -4.70
CA PRO A 94 -6.76 4.28 -5.88
C PRO A 94 -5.40 4.73 -6.40
N ASN A 95 -5.26 4.79 -7.72
CA ASN A 95 -4.03 5.05 -8.47
C ASN A 95 -3.00 3.91 -8.47
N PHE A 96 -3.30 2.78 -7.84
CA PHE A 96 -2.44 1.60 -7.80
C PHE A 96 -3.19 0.34 -8.25
N GLY A 97 -2.45 -0.76 -8.42
CA GLY A 97 -3.02 -2.04 -8.81
C GLY A 97 -3.92 -1.92 -10.03
N TYR A 98 -5.11 -2.46 -9.94
CA TYR A 98 -6.14 -2.42 -10.98
C TYR A 98 -7.34 -1.50 -10.62
N SER A 99 -7.23 -0.73 -9.54
CA SER A 99 -8.20 0.31 -9.18
C SER A 99 -8.12 1.52 -10.11
N SER A 100 -9.14 2.38 -10.10
CA SER A 100 -9.22 3.62 -10.88
C SER A 100 -8.01 4.53 -10.71
N ARG A 101 -7.69 5.25 -11.79
CA ARG A 101 -6.63 6.27 -11.84
C ARG A 101 -7.25 7.66 -11.81
N GLU A 102 -6.80 8.48 -10.87
CA GLU A 102 -7.16 9.90 -10.83
C GLU A 102 -6.44 10.65 -11.96
N THR A 103 -7.17 10.94 -13.00
CA THR A 103 -6.65 11.73 -14.12
C THR A 103 -7.22 13.15 -14.16
N LYS A 104 -8.24 13.45 -13.33
CA LYS A 104 -8.93 14.74 -13.25
C LYS A 104 -8.52 15.46 -11.97
N LYS A 105 -8.44 16.80 -12.03
CA LYS A 105 -8.16 17.65 -10.86
C LYS A 105 -9.38 17.79 -9.92
N THR A 106 -10.52 17.32 -10.33
CA THR A 106 -11.80 17.43 -9.62
C THR A 106 -12.14 16.12 -8.93
N GLY A 107 -12.53 16.17 -7.69
CA GLY A 107 -12.86 14.99 -6.90
C GLY A 107 -11.60 14.45 -6.22
N LEU A 108 -11.17 15.19 -5.20
CA LEU A 108 -10.12 14.73 -4.30
C LEU A 108 -10.67 13.54 -3.53
N LEU A 109 -10.05 12.41 -3.77
CA LEU A 109 -10.39 11.21 -3.10
C LEU A 109 -9.99 11.25 -1.64
N ASP A 110 -10.97 11.13 -0.80
CA ASP A 110 -10.75 10.66 0.54
C ASP A 110 -10.52 9.13 0.50
N ARG A 111 -9.27 8.69 0.62
CA ARG A 111 -8.93 7.25 0.58
C ARG A 111 -9.52 6.52 1.76
N GLU A 112 -9.55 7.18 2.88
CA GLU A 112 -10.12 6.67 4.11
C GLU A 112 -11.62 6.40 3.92
N GLU A 113 -12.35 7.31 3.29
CA GLU A 113 -13.78 7.14 2.95
C GLU A 113 -14.00 6.00 1.95
N LEU A 114 -13.12 5.83 0.97
CA LEU A 114 -13.23 4.73 0.02
C LEU A 114 -12.95 3.36 0.63
N VAL A 115 -11.93 3.27 1.50
CA VAL A 115 -11.66 2.06 2.26
C VAL A 115 -12.87 1.72 3.14
N PHE A 116 -13.39 2.71 3.84
CA PHE A 116 -14.58 2.55 4.68
C PHE A 116 -15.81 2.13 3.87
N ALA A 117 -16.06 2.75 2.71
CA ALA A 117 -17.17 2.39 1.84
C ALA A 117 -17.10 0.92 1.38
N LEU A 118 -15.90 0.39 1.08
CA LEU A 118 -15.72 -1.02 0.77
C LEU A 118 -15.97 -1.90 2.01
N MET A 119 -15.47 -1.50 3.18
CA MET A 119 -15.74 -2.22 4.44
C MET A 119 -17.23 -2.33 4.72
N GLU A 120 -17.96 -1.23 4.59
CA GLU A 120 -19.43 -1.18 4.76
C GLU A 120 -20.15 -2.07 3.75
N ASN A 121 -19.75 -2.02 2.46
CA ASN A 121 -20.34 -2.86 1.42
C ASN A 121 -20.15 -4.35 1.67
N LEU A 122 -18.99 -4.73 2.21
CA LEU A 122 -18.69 -6.14 2.53
C LEU A 122 -19.26 -6.57 3.89
N GLY A 123 -19.60 -5.60 4.73
CA GLY A 123 -20.22 -5.79 6.04
C GLY A 123 -19.28 -6.30 7.12
N GLY A 124 -19.79 -6.27 8.36
CA GLY A 124 -19.07 -6.77 9.53
C GLY A 124 -18.01 -5.82 10.10
N LYS A 125 -17.27 -6.28 11.10
CA LYS A 125 -16.20 -5.56 11.76
C LYS A 125 -14.85 -6.15 11.33
N TRP A 126 -13.85 -5.30 11.03
CA TRP A 126 -12.62 -5.69 10.37
C TRP A 126 -11.40 -5.59 11.28
N ILE A 127 -10.50 -6.56 11.19
CA ILE A 127 -9.09 -6.31 11.48
C ILE A 127 -8.54 -5.57 10.25
N LEU A 128 -8.04 -4.36 10.44
CA LEU A 128 -7.51 -3.57 9.33
C LEU A 128 -5.98 -3.62 9.34
N GLY A 129 -5.40 -4.18 8.30
CA GLY A 129 -3.96 -4.27 8.12
C GLY A 129 -3.46 -3.24 7.10
N GLY A 130 -2.28 -2.65 7.36
CA GLY A 130 -1.71 -1.69 6.42
C GLY A 130 -0.19 -1.73 6.39
N HIS A 131 0.36 -1.75 5.17
CA HIS A 131 1.80 -1.70 4.94
C HIS A 131 2.24 -0.29 4.54
N SER A 132 3.28 0.23 5.16
CA SER A 132 3.90 1.51 4.79
C SER A 132 2.86 2.64 4.70
N MET A 133 2.66 3.26 3.54
CA MET A 133 1.59 4.23 3.26
C MET A 133 0.20 3.70 3.67
N GLY A 134 -0.09 2.44 3.35
CA GLY A 134 -1.35 1.78 3.75
C GLY A 134 -1.53 1.70 5.27
N GLY A 135 -0.41 1.65 6.02
CA GLY A 135 -0.43 1.71 7.49
C GLY A 135 -0.93 3.06 8.01
N GLY A 136 -0.45 4.17 7.43
CA GLY A 136 -0.96 5.51 7.75
C GLY A 136 -2.44 5.68 7.42
N ILE A 137 -2.89 5.13 6.28
CA ILE A 137 -4.31 5.12 5.89
C ILE A 137 -5.13 4.27 6.88
N ALA A 138 -4.65 3.09 7.26
CA ALA A 138 -5.32 2.21 8.22
C ALA A 138 -5.51 2.87 9.58
N ILE A 139 -4.50 3.61 10.06
CA ILE A 139 -4.59 4.43 11.28
C ILE A 139 -5.72 5.46 11.15
N ASN A 140 -5.75 6.23 10.06
CA ASN A 140 -6.78 7.24 9.85
C ASN A 140 -8.19 6.64 9.75
N VAL A 141 -8.35 5.49 9.05
CA VAL A 141 -9.64 4.78 8.96
C VAL A 141 -10.11 4.31 10.34
N ALA A 142 -9.22 3.68 11.12
CA ALA A 142 -9.58 3.21 12.46
C ALA A 142 -9.95 4.37 13.40
N SER A 143 -9.28 5.51 13.26
CA SER A 143 -9.55 6.72 14.04
C SER A 143 -10.88 7.37 13.65
N ALA A 144 -11.22 7.38 12.35
CA ALA A 144 -12.47 7.97 11.86
C ALA A 144 -13.69 7.05 12.05
N TYR A 145 -13.49 5.73 11.99
CA TYR A 145 -14.56 4.71 12.00
C TYR A 145 -14.28 3.59 13.01
N PRO A 146 -14.15 3.90 14.31
CA PRO A 146 -13.71 2.95 15.34
C PRO A 146 -14.68 1.77 15.53
N ASP A 147 -15.96 1.96 15.23
CA ASP A 147 -16.97 0.90 15.34
C ASP A 147 -16.81 -0.19 14.28
N SER A 148 -16.19 0.13 13.15
CA SER A 148 -15.98 -0.79 12.02
C SER A 148 -14.62 -1.50 12.06
N VAL A 149 -13.71 -1.09 12.95
CA VAL A 149 -12.38 -1.69 13.09
C VAL A 149 -12.24 -2.38 14.46
N SER A 150 -11.87 -3.66 14.45
CA SER A 150 -11.70 -4.46 15.67
C SER A 150 -10.24 -4.50 16.15
N ALA A 151 -9.28 -4.34 15.25
CA ALA A 151 -7.85 -4.30 15.55
C ALA A 151 -7.07 -3.69 14.37
N LEU A 152 -5.82 -3.29 14.61
CA LEU A 152 -4.88 -2.86 13.59
C LEU A 152 -3.66 -3.78 13.51
N PHE A 153 -3.31 -4.22 12.28
CA PHE A 153 -2.05 -4.88 11.97
C PHE A 153 -1.22 -3.98 11.06
N LEU A 154 -0.15 -3.38 11.56
CA LEU A 154 0.64 -2.37 10.87
C LEU A 154 2.03 -2.94 10.49
N PHE A 155 2.32 -3.01 9.20
CA PHE A 155 3.56 -3.56 8.66
C PHE A 155 4.46 -2.42 8.18
N ALA A 156 5.58 -2.18 8.85
CA ALA A 156 6.48 -1.05 8.59
C ALA A 156 5.71 0.27 8.31
N PRO A 157 4.75 0.66 9.17
CA PRO A 157 3.84 1.75 8.87
C PRO A 157 4.60 3.06 8.67
N GLN A 158 4.08 3.91 7.77
CA GLN A 158 4.61 5.23 7.52
C GLN A 158 3.52 6.28 7.72
N SER A 159 3.78 7.28 8.53
CA SER A 159 2.89 8.44 8.60
C SER A 159 3.03 9.28 7.34
N THR A 160 1.92 9.77 6.83
CA THR A 160 1.90 10.75 5.75
C THR A 160 1.88 12.16 6.35
N ALA A 161 2.64 13.06 5.73
CA ALA A 161 2.56 14.49 6.04
C ALA A 161 1.76 15.18 4.94
N ALA A 162 0.87 16.07 5.32
CA ALA A 162 0.17 16.92 4.35
C ALA A 162 1.16 17.85 3.64
N ILE A 163 1.04 17.94 2.32
CA ILE A 163 1.86 18.86 1.53
C ILE A 163 1.21 20.25 1.57
N GLY A 164 2.01 21.27 1.91
CA GLY A 164 1.53 22.66 1.96
C GLY A 164 1.02 23.20 0.60
N LYS A 165 0.06 24.11 0.62
CA LYS A 165 -0.64 24.64 -0.56
C LYS A 165 0.25 25.02 -1.76
N PRO A 166 1.37 25.74 -1.63
CA PRO A 166 2.16 26.13 -2.80
C PRO A 166 2.80 24.91 -3.49
N LEU A 167 3.28 23.93 -2.73
CA LEU A 167 3.88 22.71 -3.29
C LEU A 167 2.81 21.82 -3.93
N ASN A 168 1.62 21.79 -3.37
CA ASN A 168 0.43 21.13 -3.91
C ASN A 168 0.13 21.56 -5.35
N GLN A 169 0.11 22.87 -5.60
CA GLN A 169 -0.17 23.43 -6.92
C GLN A 169 0.90 23.04 -7.94
N ILE A 170 2.16 22.97 -7.52
CA ILE A 170 3.27 22.54 -8.38
C ILE A 170 3.12 21.06 -8.72
N VAL A 171 2.94 20.20 -7.71
CA VAL A 171 2.87 18.75 -7.90
C VAL A 171 1.64 18.35 -8.72
N SER A 172 0.51 19.05 -8.57
CA SER A 172 -0.72 18.82 -9.33
C SER A 172 -0.74 19.48 -10.70
N SER A 173 0.30 20.24 -11.09
CA SER A 173 0.36 20.87 -12.41
C SER A 173 0.42 19.83 -13.53
N SER A 174 -0.15 20.16 -14.69
CA SER A 174 -0.19 19.24 -15.85
C SER A 174 1.20 18.82 -16.34
N ILE A 175 2.19 19.68 -16.19
CA ILE A 175 3.58 19.37 -16.58
C ILE A 175 4.17 18.34 -15.61
N VAL A 176 4.06 18.57 -14.31
CA VAL A 176 4.63 17.67 -13.30
C VAL A 176 3.91 16.31 -13.32
N THR A 177 2.58 16.29 -13.43
CA THR A 177 1.84 15.04 -13.55
C THR A 177 2.18 14.24 -14.81
N ALA A 178 2.46 14.92 -15.95
CA ALA A 178 2.92 14.26 -17.17
C ALA A 178 4.36 13.73 -17.03
N MET A 179 5.24 14.44 -16.31
CA MET A 179 6.58 13.95 -16.00
C MET A 179 6.52 12.68 -15.12
N PHE A 180 5.68 12.68 -14.08
CA PHE A 180 5.46 11.49 -13.25
C PHE A 180 4.92 10.30 -14.06
N GLU A 181 3.97 10.56 -14.97
CA GLU A 181 3.46 9.52 -15.87
C GLU A 181 4.58 8.91 -16.71
N SER A 182 5.42 9.75 -17.32
CA SER A 182 6.55 9.28 -18.12
C SER A 182 7.56 8.51 -17.28
N LEU A 183 7.89 9.02 -16.10
CA LEU A 183 8.85 8.39 -15.19
C LEU A 183 8.39 6.98 -14.74
N ILE A 184 7.17 6.88 -14.27
CA ILE A 184 6.61 5.60 -13.79
C ILE A 184 6.44 4.64 -14.96
N SER A 185 5.85 5.10 -16.08
CA SER A 185 5.62 4.27 -17.26
C SER A 185 6.90 3.73 -17.87
N VAL A 186 7.95 4.54 -18.00
CA VAL A 186 9.25 4.12 -18.54
C VAL A 186 10.03 3.31 -17.51
N GLY A 187 10.14 3.81 -16.28
CA GLY A 187 10.92 3.17 -15.21
C GLY A 187 10.45 1.75 -14.91
N SER A 188 9.14 1.53 -14.89
CA SER A 188 8.55 0.20 -14.65
C SER A 188 8.81 -0.82 -15.78
N ARG A 189 9.21 -0.37 -16.97
CA ARG A 189 9.59 -1.24 -18.10
C ARG A 189 11.07 -1.60 -18.12
N ILE A 190 11.87 -1.03 -17.25
CA ILE A 190 13.32 -1.27 -17.19
C ILE A 190 13.63 -2.31 -16.11
N PRO A 191 13.95 -3.57 -16.46
CA PRO A 191 14.10 -4.66 -15.50
C PRO A 191 15.16 -4.38 -14.42
N CYS A 192 16.28 -3.73 -14.76
CA CYS A 192 17.32 -3.44 -13.79
C CYS A 192 16.86 -2.38 -12.75
N VAL A 193 16.03 -1.41 -13.15
CA VAL A 193 15.45 -0.42 -12.23
C VAL A 193 14.48 -1.12 -11.27
N MET A 194 13.60 -1.98 -11.79
CA MET A 194 12.66 -2.72 -10.95
C MET A 194 13.39 -3.67 -9.98
N ARG A 195 14.42 -4.40 -10.44
CA ARG A 195 15.22 -5.25 -9.56
C ARG A 195 15.96 -4.47 -8.48
N MET A 196 16.46 -3.29 -8.80
CA MET A 196 17.09 -2.40 -7.81
C MET A 196 16.07 -1.98 -6.73
N LEU A 197 14.87 -1.56 -7.12
CA LEU A 197 13.81 -1.21 -6.18
C LEU A 197 13.41 -2.39 -5.29
N VAL A 198 13.25 -3.57 -5.87
CA VAL A 198 12.97 -4.81 -5.13
C VAL A 198 14.10 -5.12 -4.15
N ALA A 199 15.38 -5.06 -4.58
CA ALA A 199 16.51 -5.32 -3.71
C ALA A 199 16.61 -4.34 -2.52
N MET A 200 16.23 -3.09 -2.73
CA MET A 200 16.15 -2.09 -1.65
C MET A 200 14.99 -2.40 -0.69
N SER A 201 13.84 -2.81 -1.23
CA SER A 201 12.63 -3.05 -0.45
C SER A 201 12.74 -4.27 0.46
N PHE A 202 13.30 -5.36 -0.03
CA PHE A 202 13.54 -6.58 0.77
C PHE A 202 14.84 -6.53 1.56
N SER A 203 15.72 -5.57 1.29
CA SER A 203 17.08 -5.51 1.86
C SER A 203 17.88 -6.80 1.65
N ASP A 204 17.54 -7.57 0.63
CA ASP A 204 18.11 -8.85 0.25
C ASP A 204 18.29 -8.92 -1.27
N ALA A 205 19.54 -8.86 -1.73
CA ALA A 205 19.87 -8.85 -3.15
C ALA A 205 19.68 -10.22 -3.82
N ASP A 206 19.82 -11.31 -3.07
CA ASP A 206 19.67 -12.66 -3.62
C ASP A 206 18.19 -13.02 -3.76
N TYR A 207 17.36 -12.65 -2.80
CA TYR A 207 15.91 -12.73 -2.93
C TYR A 207 15.42 -11.91 -4.14
N ALA A 208 15.91 -10.68 -4.30
CA ALA A 208 15.52 -9.80 -5.40
C ALA A 208 15.87 -10.36 -6.79
N LYS A 209 16.90 -11.18 -6.93
CA LYS A 209 17.24 -11.83 -8.21
C LYS A 209 16.19 -12.84 -8.66
N GLN A 210 15.52 -13.49 -7.71
CA GLN A 210 14.52 -14.54 -7.95
C GLN A 210 13.09 -13.97 -7.96
N TYR A 211 12.91 -12.75 -7.46
CA TYR A 211 11.60 -12.12 -7.36
C TYR A 211 10.99 -11.84 -8.73
N ASP A 212 9.72 -12.20 -8.89
CA ASP A 212 8.96 -11.84 -10.10
C ASP A 212 8.58 -10.35 -10.07
N VAL A 213 9.45 -9.54 -10.66
CA VAL A 213 9.26 -8.08 -10.72
C VAL A 213 7.99 -7.68 -11.48
N SER A 214 7.38 -8.59 -12.25
CA SER A 214 6.14 -8.29 -12.99
C SER A 214 4.96 -8.02 -12.06
N LYS A 215 4.95 -8.59 -10.85
CA LYS A 215 3.94 -8.34 -9.81
C LYS A 215 3.83 -6.85 -9.47
N ILE A 216 4.94 -6.12 -9.49
CA ILE A 216 4.99 -4.67 -9.23
C ILE A 216 4.95 -3.89 -10.56
N ALA A 217 5.70 -4.34 -11.56
CA ALA A 217 5.87 -3.61 -12.80
C ALA A 217 4.58 -3.48 -13.63
N LYS A 218 3.83 -4.58 -13.80
CA LYS A 218 2.59 -4.57 -14.62
C LYS A 218 1.56 -3.54 -14.15
N PRO A 219 1.17 -3.49 -12.86
CA PRO A 219 0.24 -2.47 -12.38
C PRO A 219 0.75 -1.03 -12.55
N LEU A 220 2.06 -0.80 -12.40
CA LEU A 220 2.67 0.51 -12.61
C LEU A 220 2.66 0.96 -14.09
N GLN A 221 2.56 0.02 -15.04
CA GLN A 221 2.49 0.30 -16.48
C GLN A 221 1.10 0.70 -16.96
N ILE A 222 0.07 0.54 -16.15
CA ILE A 222 -1.29 0.95 -16.49
C ILE A 222 -1.31 2.47 -16.69
N LYS A 223 -1.87 2.89 -17.83
CA LYS A 223 -1.93 4.30 -18.23
C LYS A 223 -2.62 5.15 -17.16
N GLY A 224 -2.01 6.27 -16.82
CA GLY A 224 -2.51 7.20 -15.82
C GLY A 224 -1.97 6.95 -14.41
N THR A 225 -1.25 5.85 -14.15
CA THR A 225 -0.69 5.53 -12.83
C THR A 225 0.22 6.64 -12.32
N GLY A 226 1.20 7.06 -13.10
CA GLY A 226 2.14 8.11 -12.65
C GLY A 226 1.43 9.45 -12.44
N ARG A 227 0.48 9.80 -13.31
CA ARG A 227 -0.34 11.00 -13.16
C ARG A 227 -1.21 10.93 -11.90
N GLY A 228 -1.88 9.82 -11.67
CA GLY A 228 -2.71 9.58 -10.48
C GLY A 228 -1.87 9.65 -9.20
N ILE A 229 -0.66 9.05 -9.20
CA ILE A 229 0.27 9.13 -8.06
C ILE A 229 0.65 10.59 -7.75
N ALA A 230 0.92 11.41 -8.76
CA ALA A 230 1.26 12.83 -8.56
C ALA A 230 0.05 13.61 -7.98
N VAL A 231 -1.14 13.40 -8.54
CA VAL A 231 -2.38 14.01 -8.02
C VAL A 231 -2.61 13.58 -6.58
N MET A 232 -2.55 12.28 -6.31
CA MET A 232 -2.68 11.71 -4.99
C MET A 232 -1.72 12.34 -3.98
N SER A 233 -0.44 12.41 -4.33
CA SER A 233 0.60 12.95 -3.44
C SER A 233 0.34 14.41 -3.07
N SER A 234 -0.31 15.16 -3.96
CA SER A 234 -0.64 16.56 -3.70
C SER A 234 -1.79 16.75 -2.70
N HIS A 235 -2.57 15.72 -2.41
CA HIS A 235 -3.77 15.79 -1.57
C HIS A 235 -3.80 14.72 -0.46
N ALA A 236 -2.64 14.10 -0.19
CA ALA A 236 -2.54 13.12 0.89
C ALA A 236 -2.92 13.77 2.23
N LYS A 237 -3.80 13.11 2.97
CA LYS A 237 -4.08 13.48 4.36
C LYS A 237 -2.86 13.16 5.23
N ALA A 238 -2.61 13.97 6.23
CA ALA A 238 -1.67 13.62 7.28
C ALA A 238 -2.22 12.44 8.10
N THR A 239 -1.33 11.57 8.57
CA THR A 239 -1.71 10.57 9.55
C THR A 239 -1.99 11.27 10.88
N ASP A 240 -3.17 11.05 11.43
CA ASP A 240 -3.59 11.63 12.72
C ASP A 240 -3.05 10.80 13.87
N LEU A 241 -1.83 11.15 14.31
CA LEU A 241 -1.17 10.45 15.40
C LEU A 241 -1.79 10.73 16.78
N GLU A 242 -2.50 11.86 16.94
CA GLU A 242 -3.23 12.16 18.15
C GLU A 242 -4.46 11.25 18.29
N ALA A 243 -5.27 11.16 17.22
CA ALA A 243 -6.39 10.24 17.20
C ALA A 243 -5.95 8.76 17.28
N PHE A 244 -4.79 8.41 16.69
CA PHE A 244 -4.20 7.08 16.82
C PHE A 244 -3.91 6.73 18.29
N SER A 245 -3.32 7.65 19.05
CA SER A 245 -2.99 7.43 20.46
C SER A 245 -4.21 7.20 21.36
N ALA A 246 -5.38 7.68 20.95
CA ALA A 246 -6.64 7.55 21.64
C ALA A 246 -7.41 6.24 21.34
N LEU A 247 -6.92 5.41 20.38
CA LEU A 247 -7.56 4.15 20.06
C LEU A 247 -7.50 3.17 21.23
N SER A 248 -8.63 2.49 21.46
CA SER A 248 -8.74 1.45 22.50
C SER A 248 -8.70 0.01 21.93
N ILE A 249 -8.66 -0.13 20.59
CA ILE A 249 -8.56 -1.42 19.93
C ILE A 249 -7.14 -2.00 20.00
N PRO A 250 -6.96 -3.33 19.94
CA PRO A 250 -5.64 -3.95 19.83
C PRO A 250 -4.87 -3.46 18.60
N VAL A 251 -3.57 -3.19 18.78
CA VAL A 251 -2.66 -2.79 17.70
C VAL A 251 -1.42 -3.69 17.73
N VAL A 252 -1.08 -4.25 16.57
CA VAL A 252 0.17 -4.98 16.37
C VAL A 252 0.99 -4.26 15.32
N ILE A 253 2.20 -3.84 15.66
CA ILE A 253 3.15 -3.21 14.74
C ILE A 253 4.26 -4.20 14.43
N VAL A 254 4.44 -4.49 13.14
CA VAL A 254 5.48 -5.38 12.64
C VAL A 254 6.52 -4.56 11.90
N THR A 255 7.79 -4.73 12.24
CA THR A 255 8.93 -4.03 11.66
C THR A 255 10.05 -5.00 11.28
N ALA A 256 11.08 -4.54 10.58
CA ALA A 256 12.30 -5.29 10.36
C ALA A 256 13.53 -4.42 10.64
N GLN A 257 14.54 -4.99 11.31
CA GLN A 257 15.78 -4.28 11.67
C GLN A 257 16.56 -3.81 10.45
N ASN A 258 16.50 -4.58 9.36
CA ASN A 258 17.22 -4.30 8.12
C ASN A 258 16.40 -3.46 7.11
N ASP A 259 15.27 -2.84 7.53
CA ASP A 259 14.49 -1.95 6.67
C ASP A 259 15.31 -0.71 6.28
N LYS A 260 15.53 -0.53 4.97
CA LYS A 260 16.29 0.59 4.39
C LYS A 260 15.41 1.68 3.79
N ILE A 261 14.09 1.47 3.78
CA ILE A 261 13.11 2.39 3.19
C ILE A 261 12.41 3.21 4.26
N ALA A 262 11.99 2.58 5.35
CA ALA A 262 11.38 3.27 6.46
C ALA A 262 12.35 4.29 7.06
N SER A 263 11.87 5.51 7.29
CA SER A 263 12.60 6.52 8.05
C SER A 263 12.50 6.19 9.53
N ALA A 264 13.63 6.15 10.23
CA ALA A 264 13.64 5.94 11.68
C ALA A 264 12.78 6.99 12.41
N ASP A 265 12.92 8.27 12.06
CA ASP A 265 12.14 9.36 12.66
C ASP A 265 10.63 9.16 12.49
N ASN A 266 10.21 8.58 11.36
CA ASN A 266 8.80 8.32 11.08
C ASN A 266 8.27 7.13 11.89
N LEU A 267 9.05 6.06 11.97
CA LEU A 267 8.71 4.89 12.79
C LEU A 267 8.66 5.28 14.28
N ASP A 268 9.64 6.04 14.76
CA ASP A 268 9.68 6.54 16.14
C ASP A 268 8.47 7.41 16.47
N ALA A 269 8.01 8.26 15.53
CA ALA A 269 6.80 9.06 15.71
C ALA A 269 5.54 8.18 15.86
N ILE A 270 5.41 7.13 15.04
CA ILE A 270 4.28 6.20 15.15
C ILE A 270 4.35 5.38 16.43
N LEU A 271 5.52 4.86 16.80
CA LEU A 271 5.70 4.09 18.04
C LEU A 271 5.44 4.94 19.28
N SER A 272 5.86 6.20 19.28
CA SER A 272 5.62 7.14 20.38
C SER A 272 4.15 7.53 20.54
N ALA A 273 3.39 7.50 19.44
CA ALA A 273 1.97 7.78 19.44
C ALA A 273 1.10 6.51 19.54
N ALA A 274 1.70 5.33 19.61
CA ALA A 274 0.95 4.09 19.64
C ALA A 274 0.18 3.93 20.97
N PRO A 275 -1.06 3.39 20.93
CA PRO A 275 -1.82 3.08 22.15
C PRO A 275 -1.04 2.18 23.12
N GLU A 276 -1.31 2.30 24.43
CA GLU A 276 -0.59 1.55 25.49
C GLU A 276 -0.65 0.02 25.31
N ASN A 277 -1.72 -0.50 24.72
CA ASN A 277 -1.91 -1.93 24.45
C ASN A 277 -1.24 -2.42 23.17
N THR A 278 -0.44 -1.59 22.49
CA THR A 278 0.26 -1.95 21.27
C THR A 278 1.32 -3.01 21.52
N LYS A 279 1.34 -4.04 20.67
CA LYS A 279 2.41 -5.03 20.61
C LYS A 279 3.30 -4.74 19.41
N THR A 280 4.62 -4.82 19.61
CA THR A 280 5.59 -4.64 18.53
C THR A 280 6.36 -5.93 18.30
N VAL A 281 6.44 -6.35 17.04
CA VAL A 281 7.23 -7.51 16.60
C VAL A 281 8.27 -7.02 15.60
N THR A 282 9.54 -7.37 15.82
CA THR A 282 10.64 -6.96 14.95
C THR A 282 11.33 -8.18 14.37
N PHE A 283 11.37 -8.26 13.04
CA PHE A 283 12.09 -9.29 12.31
C PHE A 283 13.53 -8.84 12.02
N ASP A 284 14.46 -9.78 11.94
CA ASP A 284 15.85 -9.48 11.59
C ASP A 284 16.03 -9.29 10.08
N VAL A 285 15.14 -9.86 9.27
CA VAL A 285 15.22 -9.93 7.80
C VAL A 285 13.89 -9.51 7.14
N GLY A 286 13.89 -9.40 5.81
CA GLY A 286 12.70 -9.09 5.00
C GLY A 286 12.57 -7.62 4.65
N GLY A 287 13.36 -6.75 5.31
CA GLY A 287 13.39 -5.32 5.00
C GLY A 287 12.03 -4.65 5.15
N HIS A 288 11.74 -3.73 4.25
CA HIS A 288 10.44 -3.04 4.21
C HIS A 288 9.26 -3.94 3.83
N MET A 289 9.56 -5.11 3.22
CA MET A 289 8.57 -6.06 2.69
C MET A 289 8.53 -7.37 3.47
N MET A 290 8.75 -7.34 4.80
CA MET A 290 8.80 -8.55 5.64
C MET A 290 7.54 -9.41 5.51
N MET A 291 6.36 -8.79 5.27
CA MET A 291 5.08 -9.51 5.13
C MET A 291 4.98 -10.32 3.83
N GLU A 292 5.76 -9.97 2.80
CA GLU A 292 5.87 -10.74 1.56
C GLU A 292 7.08 -11.68 1.58
N TYR A 293 8.14 -11.30 2.31
CA TYR A 293 9.36 -12.10 2.44
C TYR A 293 9.15 -13.36 3.31
N SER A 294 8.42 -13.22 4.41
CA SER A 294 8.16 -14.31 5.37
C SER A 294 6.69 -14.32 5.82
N PRO A 295 5.74 -14.58 4.90
CA PRO A 295 4.32 -14.43 5.18
C PRO A 295 3.83 -15.33 6.32
N GLU A 296 4.29 -16.58 6.40
CA GLU A 296 3.95 -17.53 7.46
C GLU A 296 4.39 -17.00 8.84
N ALA A 297 5.66 -16.62 8.98
CA ALA A 297 6.19 -16.09 10.25
C ALA A 297 5.50 -14.79 10.67
N VAL A 298 5.18 -13.91 9.71
CA VAL A 298 4.45 -12.66 10.00
C VAL A 298 3.00 -12.95 10.41
N CYS A 299 2.34 -13.92 9.77
CA CYS A 299 1.01 -14.38 10.17
C CYS A 299 1.01 -14.91 11.60
N GLU A 300 1.92 -15.83 11.93
CA GLU A 300 2.05 -16.39 13.27
C GLU A 300 2.31 -15.31 14.32
N ALA A 301 3.26 -14.40 14.04
CA ALA A 301 3.63 -13.34 14.96
C ALA A 301 2.47 -12.35 15.22
N THR A 302 1.73 -11.97 14.19
CA THR A 302 0.58 -11.06 14.36
C THR A 302 -0.56 -11.71 15.11
N LEU A 303 -0.89 -12.97 14.81
CA LEU A 303 -1.95 -13.70 15.51
C LEU A 303 -1.59 -14.07 16.95
N ALA A 304 -0.30 -14.33 17.24
CA ALA A 304 0.17 -14.58 18.60
C ALA A 304 0.20 -13.31 19.46
N ALA A 305 0.37 -12.14 18.83
CA ALA A 305 0.37 -10.84 19.51
C ALA A 305 -1.05 -10.28 19.68
N PHE A 306 -2.01 -10.73 18.90
CA PHE A 306 -3.42 -10.30 18.92
C PHE A 306 -4.24 -11.05 19.95
#